data_684dc77be7dbc6324f2daff59eb26948
#
_entry.id   684dc77be7dbc6324f2daff59eb26948
#
_cell.length_a   1.000
_cell.length_b   1.000
_cell.length_c   1.000
_cell.angle_alpha   90.00
_cell.angle_beta   90.00
_cell.angle_gamma   90.00
#
_symmetry.space_group_name_H-M   'P 1'
#
loop_
_entity.id
_entity.type
_entity.pdbx_description
1 polymer ?
#
loop_
_entity_poly.entity_id
_entity_poly.type
_entity_poly.pdbx_seq_one_letter_code
_entity_poly.pdbx_strand_id
1 'polypeptide(L)'
;MRSLHALRDVLRSRDFRRLFSVRIVAQFGDGLLQASLATFVLFSPEREPDPVRVAAAFAILLLPFSIIGPFAGVFLDRWSRRNVLVRANGLKALTTVIVLAVVMSGDDGLLLGFSVLIVLGIGRFVLAGLSASLPHVVSGRDLVTANALTPTAGTIAAAVGGVVGITLRAAVGGGDAGSQFILICAIACYLIAGLIATRIAVHLLGPHGEKPTDSVSGVVRGLISGIGELRVHAKAGRAITVVAAHRIAFGVLLVGGLLLVRNTFNLQVDADAALGQFAILTGFTAAGALIAAIITPAMTRRIGAVNWSSIALVQAGTLGIAAMVIGATTPAFSLVLAGGFSIGFAGQAVKVCSDTLVQQNIPDDHLGRVFALFDMIVNVSLVTGVTVMALLSPVSGQAPAVYVAMGVLLLITAAWYSWRGRTHISSDL
;
A
#
# COMPACT_ATOMS: atom_id res chain seq x y z
N MET A 1 28.15 -10.53 2.09
CA MET A 1 28.90 -10.13 0.88
C MET A 1 28.12 -10.35 -0.43
N ARG A 2 27.47 -11.49 -0.68
CA ARG A 2 26.70 -11.74 -1.94
C ARG A 2 25.58 -10.75 -2.24
N SER A 3 24.88 -10.25 -1.24
CA SER A 3 23.79 -9.27 -1.43
C SER A 3 24.26 -7.87 -1.88
N LEU A 4 25.45 -7.43 -1.41
CA LEU A 4 26.04 -6.15 -1.82
C LEU A 4 26.55 -6.20 -3.27
N HIS A 5 27.07 -7.36 -3.70
CA HIS A 5 27.48 -7.54 -5.10
C HIS A 5 26.27 -7.52 -6.03
N ALA A 6 25.20 -8.24 -5.70
CA ALA A 6 23.96 -8.22 -6.47
C ALA A 6 23.36 -6.80 -6.60
N LEU A 7 23.35 -6.03 -5.50
CA LEU A 7 22.91 -4.64 -5.51
C LEU A 7 23.77 -3.77 -6.45
N ARG A 8 25.09 -3.93 -6.38
CA ARG A 8 26.04 -3.20 -7.24
C ARG A 8 25.85 -3.56 -8.71
N ASP A 9 25.61 -4.84 -9.02
CA ASP A 9 25.44 -5.32 -10.39
C ASP A 9 24.12 -4.81 -10.98
N VAL A 10 23.03 -4.82 -10.23
CA VAL A 10 21.75 -4.22 -10.63
C VAL A 10 21.91 -2.72 -10.91
N LEU A 11 22.58 -1.98 -10.04
CA LEU A 11 22.81 -0.54 -10.19
C LEU A 11 23.81 -0.17 -11.31
N ARG A 12 24.60 -1.13 -11.82
CA ARG A 12 25.49 -0.90 -12.98
C ARG A 12 24.72 -0.82 -14.30
N SER A 13 23.58 -1.49 -14.43
CA SER A 13 22.77 -1.45 -15.64
C SER A 13 22.26 -0.03 -15.90
N ARG A 14 22.53 0.52 -17.08
CA ARG A 14 22.13 1.88 -17.47
C ARG A 14 20.61 1.99 -17.59
N ASP A 15 19.97 0.95 -18.10
CA ASP A 15 18.54 0.94 -18.32
C ASP A 15 17.77 0.68 -17.03
N PHE A 16 18.31 -0.14 -16.12
CA PHE A 16 17.78 -0.25 -14.76
C PHE A 16 17.83 1.10 -14.04
N ARG A 17 18.95 1.80 -14.07
CA ARG A 17 19.05 3.13 -13.42
C ARG A 17 18.03 4.12 -13.97
N ARG A 18 17.78 4.13 -15.29
CA ARG A 18 16.74 4.98 -15.89
C ARG A 18 15.35 4.61 -15.37
N LEU A 19 14.99 3.33 -15.40
CA LEU A 19 13.71 2.84 -14.90
C LEU A 19 13.53 3.14 -13.41
N PHE A 20 14.58 2.90 -12.61
CA PHE A 20 14.63 3.20 -11.19
C PHE A 20 14.47 4.70 -10.90
N SER A 21 15.15 5.57 -11.66
CA SER A 21 15.01 7.03 -11.53
C SER A 21 13.59 7.50 -11.86
N VAL A 22 12.93 6.94 -12.89
CA VAL A 22 11.51 7.22 -13.17
C VAL A 22 10.66 6.93 -11.93
N ARG A 23 10.89 5.77 -11.27
CA ARG A 23 10.15 5.39 -10.05
C ARG A 23 10.39 6.36 -8.90
N ILE A 24 11.66 6.65 -8.60
CA ILE A 24 12.03 7.51 -7.46
C ILE A 24 11.45 8.91 -7.64
N VAL A 25 11.61 9.52 -8.82
CA VAL A 25 11.14 10.88 -9.08
C VAL A 25 9.60 10.94 -9.08
N ALA A 26 8.92 9.96 -9.71
CA ALA A 26 7.47 9.91 -9.72
C ALA A 26 6.88 9.71 -8.30
N GLN A 27 7.44 8.80 -7.51
CA GLN A 27 6.96 8.57 -6.14
C GLN A 27 7.34 9.70 -5.16
N PHE A 28 8.46 10.37 -5.35
CA PHE A 28 8.76 11.61 -4.62
C PHE A 28 7.70 12.69 -4.91
N GLY A 29 7.31 12.85 -6.19
CA GLY A 29 6.19 13.70 -6.59
C GLY A 29 4.86 13.28 -5.96
N ASP A 30 4.62 11.97 -5.76
CA ASP A 30 3.44 11.46 -5.06
C ASP A 30 3.41 11.88 -3.58
N GLY A 31 4.58 11.87 -2.93
CA GLY A 31 4.72 12.38 -1.57
C GLY A 31 4.44 13.88 -1.48
N LEU A 32 4.95 14.68 -2.42
CA LEU A 32 4.64 16.10 -2.50
C LEU A 32 3.15 16.35 -2.70
N LEU A 33 2.51 15.64 -3.64
CA LEU A 33 1.07 15.72 -3.88
C LEU A 33 0.29 15.43 -2.58
N GLN A 34 0.61 14.34 -1.88
CA GLN A 34 -0.05 13.99 -0.63
C GLN A 34 0.14 15.06 0.44
N ALA A 35 1.35 15.62 0.56
CA ALA A 35 1.62 16.72 1.49
C ALA A 35 0.81 17.99 1.17
N SER A 36 0.64 18.32 -0.12
CA SER A 36 -0.16 19.47 -0.53
C SER A 36 -1.65 19.31 -0.20
N LEU A 37 -2.15 18.06 -0.29
CA LEU A 37 -3.55 17.72 -0.04
C LEU A 37 -3.87 17.50 1.44
N ALA A 38 -2.86 17.37 2.30
CA ALA A 38 -3.03 17.12 3.73
C ALA A 38 -3.79 18.23 4.49
N THR A 39 -4.03 19.38 3.86
CA THR A 39 -4.85 20.47 4.41
C THR A 39 -6.33 20.37 4.04
N PHE A 40 -6.66 19.62 3.00
CA PHE A 40 -8.04 19.50 2.53
C PHE A 40 -8.74 18.34 3.25
N VAL A 41 -9.88 18.62 3.85
CA VAL A 41 -10.63 17.66 4.69
C VAL A 41 -10.93 16.36 3.94
N LEU A 42 -11.22 16.43 2.66
CA LEU A 42 -11.55 15.28 1.84
C LEU A 42 -10.39 14.25 1.70
N PHE A 43 -9.13 14.71 1.81
CA PHE A 43 -7.92 13.89 1.70
C PHE A 43 -7.15 13.78 3.01
N SER A 44 -7.69 14.37 4.05
CA SER A 44 -7.17 14.34 5.41
C SER A 44 -8.20 13.68 6.32
N PRO A 45 -8.42 12.34 6.18
CA PRO A 45 -9.30 11.61 7.10
C PRO A 45 -8.95 11.90 8.56
N GLU A 46 -7.67 12.20 8.81
CA GLU A 46 -7.14 12.60 10.11
C GLU A 46 -7.68 13.93 10.64
N ARG A 47 -8.27 14.78 9.78
CA ARG A 47 -8.89 16.04 10.17
C ARG A 47 -10.39 15.95 10.41
N GLU A 48 -11.02 14.86 9.96
CA GLU A 48 -12.45 14.65 10.09
C GLU A 48 -12.78 14.05 11.46
N PRO A 49 -13.64 14.69 12.28
CA PRO A 49 -14.02 14.17 13.59
C PRO A 49 -15.03 13.04 13.52
N ASP A 50 -15.80 12.94 12.44
CA ASP A 50 -16.86 11.94 12.26
C ASP A 50 -16.28 10.63 11.72
N PRO A 51 -16.40 9.51 12.46
CA PRO A 51 -15.92 8.20 12.01
C PRO A 51 -16.47 7.77 10.65
N VAL A 52 -17.73 8.06 10.33
CA VAL A 52 -18.38 7.67 9.06
C VAL A 52 -17.76 8.44 7.89
N ARG A 53 -17.49 9.73 8.07
CA ARG A 53 -16.81 10.54 7.04
C ARG A 53 -15.35 10.11 6.85
N VAL A 54 -14.65 9.75 7.93
CA VAL A 54 -13.32 9.13 7.84
C VAL A 54 -13.36 7.86 6.99
N ALA A 55 -14.34 6.97 7.23
CA ALA A 55 -14.48 5.75 6.44
C ALA A 55 -14.82 6.05 4.97
N ALA A 56 -15.70 7.01 4.72
CA ALA A 56 -16.05 7.43 3.36
C ALA A 56 -14.81 7.95 2.61
N ALA A 57 -13.97 8.76 3.26
CA ALA A 57 -12.73 9.26 2.69
C ALA A 57 -11.76 8.11 2.35
N PHE A 58 -11.55 7.16 3.27
CA PHE A 58 -10.74 5.96 2.99
C PHE A 58 -11.34 5.09 1.88
N ALA A 59 -12.67 4.90 1.85
CA ALA A 59 -13.34 4.15 0.79
C ALA A 59 -13.15 4.82 -0.57
N ILE A 60 -13.34 6.12 -0.65
CA ILE A 60 -13.11 6.92 -1.87
C ILE A 60 -11.66 6.80 -2.33
N LEU A 61 -10.70 6.84 -1.42
CA LEU A 61 -9.28 6.73 -1.75
C LEU A 61 -8.86 5.32 -2.18
N LEU A 62 -9.46 4.26 -1.62
CA LEU A 62 -8.98 2.88 -1.79
C LEU A 62 -9.80 2.03 -2.77
N LEU A 63 -11.14 2.23 -2.86
CA LEU A 63 -12.01 1.42 -3.73
C LEU A 63 -11.68 1.55 -5.22
N PRO A 64 -11.40 2.74 -5.78
CA PRO A 64 -11.06 2.85 -7.19
C PRO A 64 -9.85 2.00 -7.58
N PHE A 65 -8.89 1.81 -6.65
CA PHE A 65 -7.72 0.96 -6.90
C PHE A 65 -8.06 -0.51 -7.03
N SER A 66 -9.10 -0.97 -6.32
CA SER A 66 -9.58 -2.35 -6.39
C SER A 66 -10.28 -2.64 -7.72
N ILE A 67 -10.87 -1.60 -8.35
CA ILE A 67 -11.57 -1.71 -9.62
C ILE A 67 -10.60 -1.53 -10.79
N ILE A 68 -9.72 -0.54 -10.74
CA ILE A 68 -8.82 -0.17 -11.84
C ILE A 68 -7.61 -1.13 -11.94
N GLY A 69 -7.12 -1.63 -10.81
CA GLY A 69 -5.91 -2.48 -10.76
C GLY A 69 -5.94 -3.68 -11.71
N PRO A 70 -6.99 -4.51 -11.72
CA PRO A 70 -7.10 -5.65 -12.64
C PRO A 70 -7.08 -5.27 -14.13
N PHE A 71 -7.65 -4.11 -14.48
CA PHE A 71 -7.69 -3.63 -15.87
C PHE A 71 -6.34 -3.06 -16.32
N ALA A 72 -5.54 -2.51 -15.40
CA ALA A 72 -4.22 -1.98 -15.72
C ALA A 72 -3.31 -3.02 -16.40
N GLY A 73 -3.36 -4.29 -15.96
CA GLY A 73 -2.61 -5.40 -16.54
C GLY A 73 -2.88 -5.58 -18.03
N VAL A 74 -4.15 -5.56 -18.43
CA VAL A 74 -4.56 -5.76 -19.85
C VAL A 74 -4.00 -4.68 -20.77
N PHE A 75 -3.98 -3.42 -20.32
CA PHE A 75 -3.41 -2.32 -21.11
C PHE A 75 -1.89 -2.40 -21.18
N LEU A 76 -1.23 -2.84 -20.09
CA LEU A 76 0.23 -3.01 -20.05
C LEU A 76 0.73 -4.17 -20.91
N ASP A 77 -0.11 -5.17 -21.16
CA ASP A 77 0.21 -6.28 -22.04
C ASP A 77 0.03 -5.92 -23.53
N ARG A 78 -0.71 -4.84 -23.84
CA ARG A 78 -0.97 -4.38 -25.21
C ARG A 78 -0.12 -3.21 -25.66
N TRP A 79 0.27 -2.34 -24.75
CA TRP A 79 0.96 -1.09 -25.06
C TRP A 79 2.44 -1.17 -24.72
N SER A 80 3.27 -0.52 -25.53
CA SER A 80 4.69 -0.35 -25.20
C SER A 80 4.80 0.30 -23.80
N ARG A 81 5.35 -0.45 -22.86
CA ARG A 81 5.47 -0.02 -21.46
C ARG A 81 6.25 1.28 -21.31
N ARG A 82 7.26 1.50 -22.16
CA ARG A 82 7.97 2.80 -22.25
C ARG A 82 7.01 3.93 -22.57
N ASN A 83 6.15 3.77 -23.59
CA ASN A 83 5.19 4.82 -23.96
C ASN A 83 4.12 5.00 -22.91
N VAL A 84 3.73 3.94 -22.22
CA VAL A 84 2.84 4.02 -21.03
C VAL A 84 3.48 4.88 -19.96
N LEU A 85 4.75 4.65 -19.58
CA LEU A 85 5.44 5.43 -18.58
C LEU A 85 5.54 6.91 -18.95
N VAL A 86 5.84 7.23 -20.23
CA VAL A 86 5.90 8.62 -20.72
C VAL A 86 4.53 9.29 -20.65
N ARG A 87 3.51 8.65 -21.27
CA ARG A 87 2.17 9.24 -21.39
C ARG A 87 1.47 9.32 -20.05
N ALA A 88 1.58 8.30 -19.20
CA ALA A 88 0.96 8.29 -17.90
C ALA A 88 1.57 9.33 -16.95
N ASN A 89 2.89 9.54 -16.96
CA ASN A 89 3.49 10.62 -16.18
C ASN A 89 3.11 12.01 -16.73
N GLY A 90 3.03 12.17 -18.06
CA GLY A 90 2.51 13.40 -18.68
C GLY A 90 1.05 13.67 -18.33
N LEU A 91 0.19 12.64 -18.39
CA LEU A 91 -1.21 12.75 -18.00
C LEU A 91 -1.35 13.05 -16.50
N LYS A 92 -0.50 12.45 -15.67
CA LYS A 92 -0.45 12.71 -14.24
C LYS A 92 -0.08 14.17 -13.94
N ALA A 93 0.91 14.73 -14.66
CA ALA A 93 1.25 16.14 -14.57
C ALA A 93 0.06 17.04 -14.98
N LEU A 94 -0.58 16.74 -16.12
CA LEU A 94 -1.74 17.48 -16.62
C LEU A 94 -2.92 17.45 -15.63
N THR A 95 -3.26 16.27 -15.10
CA THR A 95 -4.34 16.16 -14.10
C THR A 95 -3.98 16.84 -12.78
N THR A 96 -2.70 16.89 -12.40
CA THR A 96 -2.25 17.67 -11.24
C THR A 96 -2.36 19.19 -11.49
N VAL A 97 -2.22 19.68 -12.74
CA VAL A 97 -2.55 21.07 -13.08
C VAL A 97 -4.03 21.35 -12.87
N ILE A 98 -4.92 20.40 -13.18
CA ILE A 98 -6.36 20.54 -12.87
C ILE A 98 -6.58 20.62 -11.36
N VAL A 99 -5.93 19.74 -10.57
CA VAL A 99 -5.98 19.82 -9.10
C VAL A 99 -5.53 21.18 -8.61
N LEU A 100 -4.42 21.71 -9.14
CA LEU A 100 -3.92 23.04 -8.80
C LEU A 100 -4.96 24.14 -9.11
N ALA A 101 -5.59 24.10 -10.28
CA ALA A 101 -6.63 25.07 -10.68
C ALA A 101 -7.87 25.00 -9.74
N VAL A 102 -8.28 23.80 -9.34
CA VAL A 102 -9.37 23.60 -8.38
C VAL A 102 -9.01 24.15 -7.00
N VAL A 103 -7.79 23.88 -6.52
CA VAL A 103 -7.28 24.45 -5.25
C VAL A 103 -7.22 25.97 -5.32
N MET A 104 -6.80 26.56 -6.46
CA MET A 104 -6.76 28.01 -6.65
C MET A 104 -8.15 28.64 -6.69
N SER A 105 -9.19 27.91 -7.10
CA SER A 105 -10.58 28.40 -7.08
C SER A 105 -11.23 28.36 -5.68
N GLY A 106 -10.54 27.75 -4.69
CA GLY A 106 -11.04 27.58 -3.33
C GLY A 106 -12.12 26.48 -3.20
N ASP A 107 -12.27 25.62 -4.24
CA ASP A 107 -13.19 24.48 -4.18
C ASP A 107 -12.50 23.31 -3.47
N ASP A 108 -13.03 22.91 -2.32
CA ASP A 108 -12.61 21.77 -1.52
C ASP A 108 -13.57 20.57 -1.60
N GLY A 109 -14.52 20.63 -2.53
CA GLY A 109 -15.61 19.68 -2.68
C GLY A 109 -15.29 18.47 -3.59
N LEU A 110 -16.37 17.96 -4.20
CA LEU A 110 -16.33 16.75 -5.04
C LEU A 110 -15.40 16.87 -6.25
N LEU A 111 -15.27 18.08 -6.83
CA LEU A 111 -14.42 18.29 -8.00
C LEU A 111 -12.94 18.08 -7.66
N LEU A 112 -12.49 18.58 -6.50
CA LEU A 112 -11.17 18.29 -5.98
C LEU A 112 -11.01 16.77 -5.77
N GLY A 113 -12.00 16.12 -5.12
CA GLY A 113 -12.02 14.69 -4.89
C GLY A 113 -11.80 13.87 -6.15
N PHE A 114 -12.59 14.09 -7.17
CA PHE A 114 -12.49 13.37 -8.44
C PHE A 114 -11.17 13.62 -9.16
N SER A 115 -10.68 14.86 -9.20
CA SER A 115 -9.41 15.17 -9.86
C SER A 115 -8.23 14.48 -9.20
N VAL A 116 -8.19 14.43 -7.87
CA VAL A 116 -7.15 13.71 -7.12
C VAL A 116 -7.23 12.20 -7.33
N LEU A 117 -8.45 11.62 -7.31
CA LEU A 117 -8.64 10.19 -7.59
C LEU A 117 -8.09 9.79 -8.97
N ILE A 118 -8.26 10.65 -9.98
CA ILE A 118 -7.67 10.43 -11.30
C ILE A 118 -6.15 10.42 -11.22
N VAL A 119 -5.53 11.40 -10.55
CA VAL A 119 -4.06 11.43 -10.37
C VAL A 119 -3.55 10.19 -9.67
N LEU A 120 -4.21 9.77 -8.59
CA LEU A 120 -3.84 8.57 -7.84
C LEU A 120 -4.02 7.29 -8.69
N GLY A 121 -5.11 7.19 -9.47
CA GLY A 121 -5.36 6.08 -10.39
C GLY A 121 -4.27 5.97 -11.47
N ILE A 122 -3.89 7.09 -12.09
CA ILE A 122 -2.77 7.13 -13.05
C ILE A 122 -1.46 6.70 -12.37
N GLY A 123 -1.24 7.12 -11.11
CA GLY A 123 -0.08 6.71 -10.32
C GLY A 123 0.01 5.20 -10.15
N ARG A 124 -1.09 4.50 -9.89
CA ARG A 124 -1.13 3.03 -9.81
C ARG A 124 -0.79 2.38 -11.15
N PHE A 125 -1.29 2.94 -12.25
CA PHE A 125 -0.95 2.47 -13.58
C PHE A 125 0.55 2.61 -13.89
N VAL A 126 1.17 3.72 -13.50
CA VAL A 126 2.63 3.93 -13.60
C VAL A 126 3.38 2.87 -12.78
N LEU A 127 2.98 2.62 -11.53
CA LEU A 127 3.64 1.63 -10.68
C LEU A 127 3.53 0.20 -11.24
N ALA A 128 2.37 -0.17 -11.78
CA ALA A 128 2.17 -1.46 -12.44
C ALA A 128 3.09 -1.58 -13.67
N GLY A 129 3.17 -0.53 -14.50
CA GLY A 129 4.06 -0.47 -15.66
C GLY A 129 5.54 -0.61 -15.30
N LEU A 130 5.98 0.07 -14.23
CA LEU A 130 7.35 -0.04 -13.71
C LEU A 130 7.67 -1.46 -13.24
N SER A 131 6.76 -2.09 -12.52
CA SER A 131 6.93 -3.45 -12.01
C SER A 131 6.96 -4.49 -13.14
N ALA A 132 6.08 -4.36 -14.14
CA ALA A 132 6.05 -5.21 -15.32
C ALA A 132 7.29 -5.04 -16.23
N SER A 133 7.94 -3.87 -16.17
CA SER A 133 9.13 -3.56 -16.99
C SER A 133 10.42 -4.09 -16.37
N LEU A 134 10.44 -4.42 -15.09
CA LEU A 134 11.64 -4.76 -14.34
C LEU A 134 12.41 -5.99 -14.91
N PRO A 135 11.74 -7.09 -15.32
CA PRO A 135 12.42 -8.26 -15.89
C PRO A 135 13.18 -7.97 -17.20
N HIS A 136 12.88 -6.86 -17.87
CA HIS A 136 13.51 -6.50 -19.15
C HIS A 136 14.82 -5.72 -18.98
N VAL A 137 15.10 -5.22 -17.79
CA VAL A 137 16.28 -4.39 -17.49
C VAL A 137 17.22 -5.01 -16.45
N VAL A 138 16.85 -6.17 -15.90
CA VAL A 138 17.60 -6.91 -14.87
C VAL A 138 17.70 -8.38 -15.25
N SER A 139 18.84 -9.01 -14.98
CA SER A 139 19.02 -10.46 -15.17
C SER A 139 18.11 -11.26 -14.22
N GLY A 140 17.70 -12.47 -14.61
CA GLY A 140 16.83 -13.32 -13.79
C GLY A 140 17.38 -13.60 -12.38
N ARG A 141 18.72 -13.67 -12.23
CA ARG A 141 19.39 -13.87 -10.93
C ARG A 141 19.24 -12.67 -9.99
N ASP A 142 19.17 -11.46 -10.55
CA ASP A 142 19.11 -10.21 -9.79
C ASP A 142 17.69 -9.67 -9.63
N LEU A 143 16.72 -10.33 -10.27
CA LEU A 143 15.31 -9.91 -10.26
C LEU A 143 14.72 -9.84 -8.85
N VAL A 144 15.07 -10.81 -7.98
CA VAL A 144 14.61 -10.80 -6.57
C VAL A 144 15.15 -9.57 -5.84
N THR A 145 16.42 -9.24 -6.04
CA THR A 145 17.04 -8.04 -5.44
C THR A 145 16.40 -6.77 -5.98
N ALA A 146 16.17 -6.70 -7.29
CA ALA A 146 15.54 -5.55 -7.93
C ALA A 146 14.08 -5.38 -7.49
N ASN A 147 13.31 -6.48 -7.34
CA ASN A 147 11.95 -6.47 -6.81
C ASN A 147 11.87 -6.06 -5.33
N ALA A 148 12.88 -6.38 -4.53
CA ALA A 148 12.97 -5.89 -3.16
C ALA A 148 13.36 -4.40 -3.10
N LEU A 149 14.36 -4.00 -3.89
CA LEU A 149 14.92 -2.66 -3.89
C LEU A 149 13.94 -1.60 -4.41
N THR A 150 13.33 -1.84 -5.59
CA THR A 150 12.60 -0.80 -6.31
C THR A 150 11.32 -0.35 -5.59
N PRO A 151 10.44 -1.23 -5.07
CA PRO A 151 9.28 -0.78 -4.29
C PRO A 151 9.69 -0.09 -2.99
N THR A 152 10.68 -0.65 -2.27
CA THR A 152 11.15 -0.09 -0.98
C THR A 152 11.72 1.30 -1.17
N ALA A 153 12.63 1.49 -2.12
CA ALA A 153 13.20 2.81 -2.42
C ALA A 153 12.14 3.80 -2.89
N GLY A 154 11.17 3.35 -3.67
CA GLY A 154 10.04 4.17 -4.10
C GLY A 154 9.16 4.63 -2.93
N THR A 155 8.85 3.75 -1.98
CA THR A 155 8.10 4.11 -0.76
C THR A 155 8.89 5.11 0.10
N ILE A 156 10.20 4.92 0.23
CA ILE A 156 11.08 5.88 0.92
C ILE A 156 11.06 7.23 0.18
N ALA A 157 11.14 7.24 -1.15
CA ALA A 157 11.07 8.46 -1.94
C ALA A 157 9.74 9.21 -1.73
N ALA A 158 8.61 8.49 -1.68
CA ALA A 158 7.31 9.09 -1.37
C ALA A 158 7.27 9.67 0.05
N ALA A 159 7.77 8.95 1.04
CA ALA A 159 7.84 9.44 2.42
C ALA A 159 8.72 10.70 2.54
N VAL A 160 9.90 10.69 1.91
CA VAL A 160 10.80 11.86 1.85
C VAL A 160 10.13 13.03 1.12
N GLY A 161 9.44 12.76 0.00
CA GLY A 161 8.65 13.76 -0.72
C GLY A 161 7.55 14.37 0.16
N GLY A 162 6.87 13.57 0.98
CA GLY A 162 5.88 14.03 1.95
C GLY A 162 6.49 14.96 3.01
N VAL A 163 7.61 14.55 3.63
CA VAL A 163 8.32 15.37 4.63
C VAL A 163 8.82 16.67 4.01
N VAL A 164 9.47 16.61 2.82
CA VAL A 164 9.93 17.78 2.08
C VAL A 164 8.77 18.69 1.72
N GLY A 165 7.63 18.14 1.29
CA GLY A 165 6.42 18.90 0.99
C GLY A 165 5.91 19.68 2.20
N ILE A 166 5.78 19.02 3.36
CA ILE A 166 5.33 19.67 4.61
C ILE A 166 6.29 20.79 5.02
N THR A 167 7.62 20.55 4.98
CA THR A 167 8.63 21.55 5.36
C THR A 167 8.67 22.72 4.40
N LEU A 168 8.62 22.49 3.09
CA LEU A 168 8.59 23.55 2.08
C LEU A 168 7.31 24.39 2.20
N ARG A 169 6.17 23.74 2.43
CA ARG A 169 4.91 24.43 2.66
C ARG A 169 4.99 25.39 3.84
N ALA A 170 5.53 24.94 4.96
CA ALA A 170 5.74 25.78 6.14
C ALA A 170 6.70 26.95 5.83
N ALA A 171 7.76 26.72 5.07
CA ALA A 171 8.75 27.75 4.70
C ALA A 171 8.18 28.82 3.75
N VAL A 172 7.18 28.51 2.92
CA VAL A 172 6.52 29.44 1.97
C VAL A 172 5.36 30.20 2.62
N GLY A 173 5.11 30.02 3.94
CA GLY A 173 4.08 30.74 4.68
C GLY A 173 2.80 29.93 4.95
N GLY A 174 2.77 28.64 4.61
CA GLY A 174 1.62 27.75 4.88
C GLY A 174 0.40 28.04 4.00
N GLY A 175 -0.78 27.63 4.48
CA GLY A 175 -2.06 27.90 3.81
C GLY A 175 -2.16 27.38 2.37
N ASP A 176 -2.99 28.03 1.57
CA ASP A 176 -3.26 27.65 0.18
C ASP A 176 -2.08 27.94 -0.74
N ALA A 177 -1.39 29.05 -0.53
CA ALA A 177 -0.19 29.42 -1.31
C ALA A 177 0.92 28.37 -1.17
N GLY A 178 1.15 27.86 0.04
CA GLY A 178 2.07 26.76 0.27
C GLY A 178 1.64 25.47 -0.43
N SER A 179 0.36 25.12 -0.37
CA SER A 179 -0.20 23.93 -1.06
C SER A 179 -0.05 24.05 -2.58
N GLN A 180 -0.33 25.21 -3.17
CA GLN A 180 -0.16 25.49 -4.60
C GLN A 180 1.29 25.34 -5.03
N PHE A 181 2.25 25.90 -4.26
CA PHE A 181 3.68 25.75 -4.54
C PHE A 181 4.12 24.28 -4.57
N ILE A 182 3.67 23.48 -3.61
CA ILE A 182 4.01 22.05 -3.56
C ILE A 182 3.39 21.29 -4.73
N LEU A 183 2.17 21.62 -5.16
CA LEU A 183 1.56 21.04 -6.37
C LEU A 183 2.39 21.34 -7.63
N ILE A 184 2.93 22.55 -7.78
CA ILE A 184 3.82 22.90 -8.88
C ILE A 184 5.09 22.04 -8.84
N CYS A 185 5.68 21.83 -7.66
CA CYS A 185 6.82 20.94 -7.50
C CYS A 185 6.49 19.49 -7.86
N ALA A 186 5.30 18.99 -7.51
CA ALA A 186 4.83 17.65 -7.88
C ALA A 186 4.67 17.52 -9.41
N ILE A 187 4.08 18.52 -10.08
CA ILE A 187 3.95 18.58 -11.54
C ILE A 187 5.35 18.49 -12.19
N ALA A 188 6.31 19.25 -11.70
CA ALA A 188 7.69 19.22 -12.21
C ALA A 188 8.31 17.82 -12.06
N CYS A 189 8.10 17.15 -10.93
CA CYS A 189 8.56 15.76 -10.72
C CYS A 189 7.96 14.80 -11.74
N TYR A 190 6.65 14.86 -12.02
CA TYR A 190 6.01 14.00 -13.01
C TYR A 190 6.51 14.26 -14.42
N LEU A 191 6.71 15.51 -14.80
CA LEU A 191 7.32 15.86 -16.09
C LEU A 191 8.75 15.33 -16.20
N ILE A 192 9.56 15.49 -15.16
CA ILE A 192 10.94 14.96 -15.13
C ILE A 192 10.92 13.44 -15.24
N ALA A 193 10.04 12.74 -14.52
CA ALA A 193 9.89 11.29 -14.61
C ALA A 193 9.51 10.86 -16.04
N GLY A 194 8.57 11.56 -16.68
CA GLY A 194 8.22 11.36 -18.08
C GLY A 194 9.40 11.57 -19.02
N LEU A 195 10.18 12.66 -18.84
CA LEU A 195 11.38 12.94 -19.63
C LEU A 195 12.48 11.88 -19.44
N ILE A 196 12.68 11.38 -18.22
CA ILE A 196 13.62 10.27 -17.99
C ILE A 196 13.15 9.02 -18.74
N ALA A 197 11.85 8.72 -18.73
CA ALA A 197 11.28 7.59 -19.42
C ALA A 197 11.48 7.67 -20.95
N THR A 198 11.52 8.87 -21.55
CA THR A 198 11.81 9.03 -23.00
C THR A 198 13.22 8.57 -23.37
N ARG A 199 14.16 8.55 -22.43
CA ARG A 199 15.55 8.11 -22.67
C ARG A 199 15.71 6.59 -22.66
N ILE A 200 14.63 5.83 -22.37
CA ILE A 200 14.59 4.36 -22.49
C ILE A 200 14.20 4.01 -23.91
N ALA A 201 14.83 2.98 -24.50
CA ALA A 201 14.51 2.55 -25.86
C ALA A 201 13.06 2.02 -25.95
N VAL A 202 12.36 2.34 -27.04
CA VAL A 202 10.90 2.08 -27.19
C VAL A 202 10.53 0.61 -27.03
N HIS A 203 11.37 -0.29 -27.52
CA HIS A 203 11.11 -1.73 -27.53
C HIS A 203 11.74 -2.47 -26.34
N LEU A 204 12.51 -1.79 -25.48
CA LEU A 204 13.27 -2.44 -24.42
C LEU A 204 12.40 -3.04 -23.33
N LEU A 205 11.31 -2.37 -22.98
CA LEU A 205 10.47 -2.73 -21.82
C LEU A 205 9.32 -3.69 -22.16
N GLY A 206 9.22 -4.11 -23.43
CA GLY A 206 8.14 -4.97 -23.90
C GLY A 206 6.79 -4.26 -24.06
N PRO A 207 5.72 -5.03 -24.30
CA PRO A 207 5.69 -6.48 -24.49
C PRO A 207 6.35 -6.96 -25.77
N HIS A 208 6.97 -8.15 -25.75
CA HIS A 208 7.70 -8.75 -26.90
C HIS A 208 6.96 -9.96 -27.51
N GLY A 209 5.66 -10.11 -27.27
CA GLY A 209 4.86 -11.25 -27.76
C GLY A 209 3.66 -10.84 -28.61
N GLU A 210 2.94 -11.85 -29.14
CA GLU A 210 1.65 -11.66 -29.79
C GLU A 210 0.70 -10.94 -28.85
N LYS A 211 -0.02 -9.94 -29.38
CA LYS A 211 -0.97 -9.15 -28.58
C LYS A 211 -2.10 -10.05 -28.09
N PRO A 212 -2.30 -10.20 -26.78
CA PRO A 212 -3.43 -10.94 -26.27
C PRO A 212 -4.74 -10.35 -26.82
N THR A 213 -5.63 -11.21 -27.27
CA THR A 213 -6.95 -10.83 -27.81
C THR A 213 -7.99 -10.57 -26.72
N ASP A 214 -7.59 -10.60 -25.46
CA ASP A 214 -8.49 -10.46 -24.34
C ASP A 214 -9.14 -9.08 -24.29
N SER A 215 -10.46 -9.08 -24.47
CA SER A 215 -11.35 -7.94 -24.26
C SER A 215 -11.50 -7.67 -22.76
N VAL A 216 -12.17 -6.57 -22.39
CA VAL A 216 -12.56 -6.28 -20.99
C VAL A 216 -13.27 -7.49 -20.33
N SER A 217 -14.08 -8.24 -21.10
CA SER A 217 -14.69 -9.51 -20.66
C SER A 217 -13.67 -10.61 -20.37
N GLY A 218 -12.49 -10.58 -20.97
CA GLY A 218 -11.38 -11.49 -20.67
C GLY A 218 -10.75 -11.23 -19.30
N VAL A 219 -10.69 -9.97 -18.85
CA VAL A 219 -10.20 -9.63 -17.49
C VAL A 219 -11.13 -10.20 -16.43
N VAL A 220 -12.44 -10.00 -16.59
CA VAL A 220 -13.45 -10.53 -15.64
C VAL A 220 -13.40 -12.05 -15.61
N ARG A 221 -13.32 -12.70 -16.77
CA ARG A 221 -13.12 -14.16 -16.86
C ARG A 221 -11.81 -14.60 -16.21
N GLY A 222 -10.74 -13.82 -16.41
CA GLY A 222 -9.45 -14.04 -15.77
C GLY A 222 -9.50 -13.99 -14.25
N LEU A 223 -10.24 -13.04 -13.66
CA LEU A 223 -10.46 -12.99 -12.21
C LEU A 223 -11.27 -14.18 -11.69
N ILE A 224 -12.32 -14.58 -12.43
CA ILE A 224 -13.13 -15.77 -12.09
C ILE A 224 -12.26 -17.02 -12.15
N SER A 225 -11.42 -17.17 -13.19
CA SER A 225 -10.49 -18.30 -13.27
C SER A 225 -9.45 -18.28 -12.14
N GLY A 226 -8.99 -17.09 -11.71
CA GLY A 226 -8.11 -16.91 -10.56
C GLY A 226 -8.73 -17.43 -9.25
N ILE A 227 -10.05 -17.26 -9.06
CA ILE A 227 -10.78 -17.88 -7.92
C ILE A 227 -10.78 -19.40 -8.03
N GLY A 228 -10.94 -19.95 -9.25
CA GLY A 228 -10.82 -21.37 -9.51
C GLY A 228 -9.45 -21.92 -9.11
N GLU A 229 -8.37 -21.23 -9.53
CA GLU A 229 -7.01 -21.59 -9.19
C GLU A 229 -6.75 -21.60 -7.67
N LEU A 230 -7.28 -20.61 -6.93
CA LEU A 230 -7.15 -20.56 -5.48
C LEU A 230 -7.90 -21.71 -4.76
N ARG A 231 -8.93 -22.27 -5.39
CA ARG A 231 -9.61 -23.47 -4.86
C ARG A 231 -8.78 -24.73 -5.10
N VAL A 232 -8.14 -24.84 -6.25
CA VAL A 232 -7.24 -25.96 -6.58
C VAL A 232 -5.95 -25.86 -5.73
N HIS A 233 -5.35 -24.69 -5.66
CA HIS A 233 -4.13 -24.43 -4.89
C HIS A 233 -4.43 -23.91 -3.49
N ALA A 234 -5.01 -24.76 -2.64
CA ALA A 234 -5.49 -24.39 -1.31
C ALA A 234 -4.45 -23.75 -0.39
N LYS A 235 -3.15 -24.04 -0.57
CA LYS A 235 -2.06 -23.39 0.20
C LYS A 235 -2.00 -21.89 -0.10
N ALA A 236 -2.09 -21.50 -1.38
CA ALA A 236 -2.13 -20.10 -1.79
C ALA A 236 -3.42 -19.40 -1.35
N GLY A 237 -4.57 -20.05 -1.52
CA GLY A 237 -5.86 -19.50 -1.08
C GLY A 237 -5.90 -19.24 0.43
N ARG A 238 -5.39 -20.15 1.25
CA ARG A 238 -5.28 -19.97 2.72
C ARG A 238 -4.34 -18.82 3.08
N ALA A 239 -3.21 -18.68 2.39
CA ALA A 239 -2.28 -17.58 2.62
C ALA A 239 -2.93 -16.21 2.34
N ILE A 240 -3.72 -16.09 1.26
CA ILE A 240 -4.47 -14.87 0.95
C ILE A 240 -5.54 -14.57 2.00
N THR A 241 -6.25 -15.59 2.49
CA THR A 241 -7.26 -15.44 3.56
C THR A 241 -6.65 -14.89 4.84
N VAL A 242 -5.44 -15.33 5.19
CA VAL A 242 -4.71 -14.83 6.37
C VAL A 242 -4.35 -13.34 6.22
N VAL A 243 -3.92 -12.92 5.03
CA VAL A 243 -3.68 -11.50 4.76
C VAL A 243 -4.98 -10.70 4.83
N ALA A 244 -6.08 -11.22 4.27
CA ALA A 244 -7.40 -10.57 4.31
C ALA A 244 -7.86 -10.31 5.76
N ALA A 245 -7.81 -11.32 6.63
CA ALA A 245 -8.16 -11.20 8.04
C ALA A 245 -7.28 -10.15 8.75
N HIS A 246 -5.97 -10.17 8.51
CA HIS A 246 -5.07 -9.15 9.06
C HIS A 246 -5.42 -7.74 8.54
N ARG A 247 -5.78 -7.58 7.25
CA ARG A 247 -6.13 -6.29 6.67
C ARG A 247 -7.41 -5.69 7.25
N ILE A 248 -8.39 -6.53 7.58
CA ILE A 248 -9.58 -6.08 8.32
C ILE A 248 -9.16 -5.52 9.69
N ALA A 249 -8.38 -6.27 10.47
CA ALA A 249 -7.90 -5.83 11.77
C ALA A 249 -7.05 -4.54 11.65
N PHE A 250 -6.17 -4.47 10.65
CA PHE A 250 -5.36 -3.27 10.37
C PHE A 250 -6.24 -2.05 10.06
N GLY A 251 -7.30 -2.19 9.26
CA GLY A 251 -8.24 -1.11 8.95
C GLY A 251 -8.95 -0.59 10.19
N VAL A 252 -9.39 -1.48 11.08
CA VAL A 252 -9.97 -1.12 12.38
C VAL A 252 -8.97 -0.33 13.24
N LEU A 253 -7.73 -0.81 13.36
CA LEU A 253 -6.73 -0.15 14.20
C LEU A 253 -6.24 1.17 13.58
N LEU A 254 -6.20 1.28 12.26
CA LEU A 254 -5.83 2.51 11.56
C LEU A 254 -6.80 3.64 11.88
N VAL A 255 -8.11 3.41 11.69
CA VAL A 255 -9.15 4.42 11.98
C VAL A 255 -9.29 4.62 13.48
N GLY A 256 -9.25 3.55 14.27
CA GLY A 256 -9.31 3.64 15.73
C GLY A 256 -8.15 4.46 16.31
N GLY A 257 -6.94 4.24 15.84
CA GLY A 257 -5.76 5.03 16.21
C GLY A 257 -5.90 6.50 15.82
N LEU A 258 -6.43 6.77 14.62
CA LEU A 258 -6.71 8.13 14.15
C LEU A 258 -7.71 8.84 15.05
N LEU A 259 -8.86 8.21 15.36
CA LEU A 259 -9.90 8.78 16.22
C LEU A 259 -9.40 8.99 17.66
N LEU A 260 -8.64 8.04 18.21
CA LEU A 260 -8.02 8.17 19.54
C LEU A 260 -7.10 9.38 19.60
N VAL A 261 -6.18 9.51 18.64
CA VAL A 261 -5.23 10.62 18.58
C VAL A 261 -5.97 11.95 18.49
N ARG A 262 -7.00 12.03 17.65
CA ARG A 262 -7.73 13.26 17.42
C ARG A 262 -8.68 13.65 18.53
N ASN A 263 -9.46 12.68 19.02
CA ASN A 263 -10.63 12.97 19.84
C ASN A 263 -10.45 12.58 21.33
N THR A 264 -9.40 11.81 21.67
CA THR A 264 -9.11 11.38 23.04
C THR A 264 -7.81 12.01 23.57
N PHE A 265 -6.73 11.98 22.77
CA PHE A 265 -5.43 12.49 23.23
C PHE A 265 -5.28 14.01 23.04
N ASN A 266 -5.88 14.62 22.01
CA ASN A 266 -5.71 16.05 21.69
C ASN A 266 -6.97 16.92 21.88
N LEU A 267 -8.07 16.39 22.43
CA LEU A 267 -9.30 17.15 22.81
C LEU A 267 -9.74 18.22 21.79
N GLN A 268 -9.70 17.91 20.51
CA GLN A 268 -10.18 18.74 19.38
C GLN A 268 -9.58 20.16 19.25
N VAL A 269 -8.66 20.57 20.11
CA VAL A 269 -8.16 21.96 20.20
C VAL A 269 -6.97 22.22 19.28
N ASP A 270 -6.16 21.20 18.98
CA ASP A 270 -4.95 21.36 18.17
C ASP A 270 -4.87 20.26 17.07
N ALA A 271 -5.37 20.62 15.87
CA ALA A 271 -5.36 19.71 14.73
C ALA A 271 -3.93 19.37 14.25
N ASP A 272 -2.97 20.29 14.44
CA ASP A 272 -1.58 20.06 14.01
C ASP A 272 -0.85 19.13 14.99
N ALA A 273 -1.11 19.23 16.30
CA ALA A 273 -0.60 18.28 17.29
C ALA A 273 -1.17 16.86 17.05
N ALA A 274 -2.47 16.75 16.75
CA ALA A 274 -3.10 15.48 16.41
C ALA A 274 -2.47 14.86 15.17
N LEU A 275 -2.21 15.66 14.13
CA LEU A 275 -1.54 15.20 12.91
C LEU A 275 -0.11 14.71 13.21
N GLY A 276 0.63 15.43 14.03
CA GLY A 276 1.96 15.03 14.49
C GLY A 276 1.97 13.69 15.24
N GLN A 277 1.04 13.49 16.17
CA GLN A 277 0.90 12.23 16.89
C GLN A 277 0.45 11.08 15.99
N PHE A 278 -0.45 11.32 15.02
CA PHE A 278 -0.83 10.31 14.04
C PHE A 278 0.35 9.92 13.13
N ALA A 279 1.18 10.88 12.74
CA ALA A 279 2.41 10.61 12.01
C ALA A 279 3.39 9.75 12.84
N ILE A 280 3.51 9.97 14.14
CA ILE A 280 4.29 9.13 15.04
C ILE A 280 3.71 7.71 15.11
N LEU A 281 2.40 7.54 15.24
CA LEU A 281 1.72 6.24 15.27
C LEU A 281 1.96 5.46 13.97
N THR A 282 1.79 6.10 12.83
CA THR A 282 2.07 5.49 11.52
C THR A 282 3.55 5.17 11.34
N GLY A 283 4.44 6.00 11.87
CA GLY A 283 5.87 5.75 11.93
C GLY A 283 6.25 4.49 12.73
N PHE A 284 5.65 4.30 13.90
CA PHE A 284 5.84 3.07 14.71
C PHE A 284 5.27 1.83 14.00
N THR A 285 4.13 1.96 13.34
CA THR A 285 3.55 0.90 12.52
C THR A 285 4.49 0.51 11.37
N ALA A 286 5.06 1.49 10.69
CA ALA A 286 6.03 1.27 9.62
C ALA A 286 7.35 0.65 10.15
N ALA A 287 7.80 1.07 11.34
CA ALA A 287 8.98 0.47 11.99
C ALA A 287 8.76 -1.00 12.31
N GLY A 288 7.58 -1.37 12.82
CA GLY A 288 7.19 -2.77 13.01
C GLY A 288 7.25 -3.57 11.71
N ALA A 289 6.69 -3.03 10.64
CA ALA A 289 6.73 -3.67 9.32
C ALA A 289 8.17 -3.82 8.79
N LEU A 290 9.02 -2.81 8.96
CA LEU A 290 10.43 -2.86 8.56
C LEU A 290 11.20 -3.95 9.30
N ILE A 291 11.05 -4.04 10.62
CA ILE A 291 11.69 -5.08 11.44
C ILE A 291 11.20 -6.47 11.02
N ALA A 292 9.90 -6.64 10.79
CA ALA A 292 9.36 -7.90 10.27
C ALA A 292 9.95 -8.27 8.92
N ALA A 293 10.11 -7.33 7.99
CA ALA A 293 10.72 -7.59 6.68
C ALA A 293 12.15 -8.13 6.80
N ILE A 294 12.92 -7.62 7.77
CA ILE A 294 14.30 -8.06 8.04
C ILE A 294 14.34 -9.47 8.66
N ILE A 295 13.44 -9.74 9.62
CA ILE A 295 13.45 -10.97 10.41
C ILE A 295 12.79 -12.14 9.67
N THR A 296 11.72 -11.89 8.91
CA THR A 296 10.88 -12.92 8.26
C THR A 296 11.68 -13.93 7.43
N PRO A 297 12.68 -13.55 6.59
CA PRO A 297 13.43 -14.55 5.83
C PRO A 297 14.22 -15.53 6.69
N ALA A 298 14.69 -15.10 7.86
CA ALA A 298 15.39 -15.99 8.80
C ALA A 298 14.43 -16.91 9.55
N MET A 299 13.28 -16.38 9.96
CA MET A 299 12.26 -17.13 10.68
C MET A 299 11.57 -18.17 9.79
N THR A 300 11.24 -17.82 8.56
CA THR A 300 10.63 -18.75 7.60
C THR A 300 11.56 -19.93 7.27
N ARG A 301 12.88 -19.72 7.23
CA ARG A 301 13.85 -20.81 7.06
C ARG A 301 13.92 -21.74 8.28
N ARG A 302 13.68 -21.23 9.49
CA ARG A 302 13.78 -22.00 10.73
C ARG A 302 12.53 -22.78 11.06
N ILE A 303 11.35 -22.15 10.91
CA ILE A 303 10.09 -22.69 11.39
C ILE A 303 9.00 -22.77 10.31
N GLY A 304 9.29 -22.36 9.09
CA GLY A 304 8.36 -22.36 7.97
C GLY A 304 7.42 -21.14 7.93
N ALA A 305 6.91 -20.84 6.74
CA ALA A 305 6.08 -19.67 6.49
C ALA A 305 4.73 -19.70 7.26
N VAL A 306 4.09 -20.87 7.36
CA VAL A 306 2.81 -21.05 8.05
C VAL A 306 2.95 -20.78 9.55
N ASN A 307 3.94 -21.41 10.20
CA ASN A 307 4.15 -21.23 11.64
C ASN A 307 4.57 -19.80 11.98
N TRP A 308 5.46 -19.18 11.16
CA TRP A 308 5.87 -17.80 11.36
C TRP A 308 4.70 -16.82 11.23
N SER A 309 3.87 -16.96 10.19
CA SER A 309 2.67 -16.16 10.03
C SER A 309 1.70 -16.31 11.20
N SER A 310 1.50 -17.55 11.69
CA SER A 310 0.63 -17.81 12.83
C SER A 310 1.15 -17.18 14.12
N ILE A 311 2.47 -17.24 14.39
CA ILE A 311 3.09 -16.57 15.55
C ILE A 311 2.92 -15.05 15.46
N ALA A 312 3.13 -14.47 14.29
CA ALA A 312 2.95 -13.04 14.07
C ALA A 312 1.50 -12.60 14.31
N LEU A 313 0.51 -13.39 13.86
CA LEU A 313 -0.91 -13.12 14.13
C LEU A 313 -1.27 -13.27 15.60
N VAL A 314 -0.76 -14.31 16.29
CA VAL A 314 -0.98 -14.51 17.74
C VAL A 314 -0.41 -13.33 18.52
N GLN A 315 0.82 -12.90 18.22
CA GLN A 315 1.44 -11.74 18.85
C GLN A 315 0.61 -10.47 18.66
N ALA A 316 0.11 -10.21 17.44
CA ALA A 316 -0.73 -9.05 17.17
C ALA A 316 -2.12 -9.17 17.84
N GLY A 317 -2.74 -10.37 17.80
CA GLY A 317 -4.06 -10.63 18.38
C GLY A 317 -4.07 -10.64 19.93
N THR A 318 -2.92 -10.83 20.56
CA THR A 318 -2.77 -10.79 22.04
C THR A 318 -2.11 -9.49 22.48
N LEU A 319 -0.79 -9.40 22.40
CA LEU A 319 -0.02 -8.27 22.90
C LEU A 319 -0.37 -6.95 22.22
N GLY A 320 -0.54 -6.99 20.87
CA GLY A 320 -0.88 -5.80 20.10
C GLY A 320 -2.27 -5.27 20.43
N ILE A 321 -3.26 -6.14 20.49
CA ILE A 321 -4.64 -5.75 20.85
C ILE A 321 -4.74 -5.37 22.33
N ALA A 322 -4.09 -6.09 23.24
CA ALA A 322 -4.08 -5.71 24.67
C ALA A 322 -3.49 -4.30 24.87
N ALA A 323 -2.37 -4.00 24.20
CA ALA A 323 -1.76 -2.68 24.24
C ALA A 323 -2.72 -1.60 23.67
N MET A 324 -3.40 -1.89 22.56
CA MET A 324 -4.38 -0.97 21.97
C MET A 324 -5.58 -0.73 22.88
N VAL A 325 -6.16 -1.79 23.48
CA VAL A 325 -7.31 -1.70 24.40
C VAL A 325 -6.94 -0.91 25.63
N ILE A 326 -5.83 -1.24 26.31
CA ILE A 326 -5.38 -0.56 27.49
C ILE A 326 -5.05 0.90 27.16
N GLY A 327 -4.30 1.14 26.08
CA GLY A 327 -3.94 2.49 25.65
C GLY A 327 -5.13 3.38 25.31
N ALA A 328 -6.20 2.79 24.76
CA ALA A 328 -7.44 3.50 24.47
C ALA A 328 -8.27 3.82 25.73
N THR A 329 -8.30 2.90 26.72
CA THR A 329 -9.11 3.06 27.95
C THR A 329 -8.41 3.86 29.04
N THR A 330 -7.07 3.83 29.09
CA THR A 330 -6.24 4.55 30.08
C THR A 330 -5.56 5.80 29.53
N PRO A 331 -5.98 6.39 28.42
CA PRO A 331 -5.32 7.32 27.50
C PRO A 331 -3.78 7.29 27.51
N ALA A 332 -3.20 6.09 27.34
CA ALA A 332 -1.74 5.90 27.32
C ALA A 332 -1.23 5.79 25.87
N PHE A 333 -0.78 6.90 25.30
CA PHE A 333 -0.35 6.97 23.89
C PHE A 333 0.77 5.98 23.56
N SER A 334 1.73 5.75 24.46
CA SER A 334 2.81 4.78 24.30
C SER A 334 2.30 3.35 24.03
N LEU A 335 1.21 2.95 24.66
CA LEU A 335 0.58 1.65 24.43
C LEU A 335 -0.11 1.60 23.06
N VAL A 336 -0.74 2.68 22.63
CA VAL A 336 -1.30 2.77 21.25
C VAL A 336 -0.18 2.64 20.21
N LEU A 337 0.99 3.25 20.44
CA LEU A 337 2.18 3.07 19.58
C LEU A 337 2.65 1.61 19.56
N ALA A 338 2.68 0.93 20.69
CA ALA A 338 3.03 -0.49 20.77
C ALA A 338 2.02 -1.37 20.02
N GLY A 339 0.73 -1.07 20.09
CA GLY A 339 -0.32 -1.70 19.30
C GLY A 339 -0.11 -1.50 17.79
N GLY A 340 0.16 -0.27 17.37
CA GLY A 340 0.48 0.07 15.98
C GLY A 340 1.72 -0.67 15.46
N PHE A 341 2.81 -0.68 16.22
CA PHE A 341 4.02 -1.43 15.91
C PHE A 341 3.74 -2.93 15.72
N SER A 342 2.99 -3.50 16.65
CA SER A 342 2.63 -4.92 16.67
C SER A 342 1.83 -5.33 15.43
N ILE A 343 0.82 -4.58 15.06
CA ILE A 343 -0.01 -4.87 13.87
C ILE A 343 0.77 -4.64 12.57
N GLY A 344 1.63 -3.62 12.52
CA GLY A 344 2.52 -3.38 11.38
C GLY A 344 3.51 -4.53 11.18
N PHE A 345 4.11 -5.02 12.27
CA PHE A 345 4.99 -6.19 12.26
C PHE A 345 4.28 -7.44 11.72
N ALA A 346 3.12 -7.78 12.25
CA ALA A 346 2.35 -8.93 11.80
C ALA A 346 1.95 -8.82 10.33
N GLY A 347 1.52 -7.63 9.89
CA GLY A 347 1.10 -7.38 8.53
C GLY A 347 2.19 -7.65 7.50
N GLN A 348 3.39 -7.20 7.77
CA GLN A 348 4.52 -7.42 6.87
C GLN A 348 5.00 -8.87 6.90
N ALA A 349 5.08 -9.49 8.07
CA ALA A 349 5.45 -10.90 8.21
C ALA A 349 4.50 -11.80 7.42
N VAL A 350 3.19 -11.61 7.59
CA VAL A 350 2.15 -12.36 6.89
C VAL A 350 2.19 -12.09 5.38
N LYS A 351 2.38 -10.83 4.96
CA LYS A 351 2.42 -10.46 3.53
C LYS A 351 3.59 -11.13 2.81
N VAL A 352 4.80 -11.07 3.37
CA VAL A 352 6.00 -11.70 2.78
C VAL A 352 5.83 -13.21 2.66
N CYS A 353 5.30 -13.87 3.69
CA CYS A 353 5.03 -15.31 3.67
C CYS A 353 3.97 -15.67 2.61
N SER A 354 2.89 -14.87 2.52
CA SER A 354 1.81 -15.13 1.58
C SER A 354 2.22 -14.91 0.14
N ASP A 355 2.97 -13.85 -0.17
CA ASP A 355 3.51 -13.61 -1.51
C ASP A 355 4.41 -14.78 -1.95
N THR A 356 5.26 -15.27 -1.05
CA THR A 356 6.13 -16.43 -1.31
C THR A 356 5.31 -17.70 -1.58
N LEU A 357 4.28 -17.97 -0.76
CA LEU A 357 3.44 -19.15 -0.93
C LEU A 357 2.61 -19.08 -2.22
N VAL A 358 2.11 -17.90 -2.60
CA VAL A 358 1.42 -17.71 -3.88
C VAL A 358 2.38 -17.97 -5.04
N GLN A 359 3.58 -17.39 -5.03
CA GLN A 359 4.59 -17.58 -6.08
C GLN A 359 5.07 -19.04 -6.21
N GLN A 360 5.11 -19.79 -5.11
CA GLN A 360 5.56 -21.18 -5.11
C GLN A 360 4.48 -22.19 -5.51
N ASN A 361 3.20 -21.85 -5.36
CA ASN A 361 2.10 -22.80 -5.55
C ASN A 361 1.21 -22.50 -6.76
N ILE A 362 1.32 -21.32 -7.36
CA ILE A 362 0.52 -20.93 -8.53
C ILE A 362 1.40 -21.01 -9.79
N PRO A 363 0.92 -21.65 -10.86
CA PRO A 363 1.61 -21.67 -12.16
C PRO A 363 1.80 -20.26 -12.74
N ASP A 364 2.91 -20.04 -13.46
CA ASP A 364 3.32 -18.73 -13.96
C ASP A 364 2.29 -18.08 -14.89
N ASP A 365 1.56 -18.86 -15.68
CA ASP A 365 0.51 -18.42 -16.59
C ASP A 365 -0.77 -17.93 -15.90
N HIS A 366 -0.94 -18.25 -14.60
CA HIS A 366 -2.05 -17.80 -13.76
C HIS A 366 -1.61 -16.80 -12.68
N LEU A 367 -0.31 -16.62 -12.49
CA LEU A 367 0.26 -15.86 -11.37
C LEU A 367 -0.20 -14.40 -11.38
N GLY A 368 -0.23 -13.75 -12.54
CA GLY A 368 -0.67 -12.35 -12.67
C GLY A 368 -2.14 -12.14 -12.28
N ARG A 369 -3.02 -13.06 -12.70
CA ARG A 369 -4.47 -13.04 -12.36
C ARG A 369 -4.70 -13.25 -10.87
N VAL A 370 -3.95 -14.17 -10.27
CA VAL A 370 -4.03 -14.45 -8.83
C VAL A 370 -3.51 -13.27 -8.01
N PHE A 371 -2.41 -12.62 -8.42
CA PHE A 371 -1.94 -11.41 -7.74
C PHE A 371 -2.91 -10.24 -7.87
N ALA A 372 -3.55 -10.04 -9.04
CA ALA A 372 -4.58 -9.03 -9.22
C ALA A 372 -5.79 -9.26 -8.27
N LEU A 373 -6.23 -10.52 -8.16
CA LEU A 373 -7.27 -10.92 -7.21
C LEU A 373 -6.81 -10.72 -5.76
N PHE A 374 -5.57 -11.05 -5.45
CA PHE A 374 -4.96 -10.84 -4.13
C PHE A 374 -4.97 -9.37 -3.73
N ASP A 375 -4.52 -8.47 -4.61
CA ASP A 375 -4.51 -7.03 -4.34
C ASP A 375 -5.94 -6.48 -4.16
N MET A 376 -6.91 -6.97 -4.92
CA MET A 376 -8.32 -6.62 -4.75
C MET A 376 -8.85 -7.06 -3.37
N ILE A 377 -8.58 -8.31 -2.97
CA ILE A 377 -8.98 -8.84 -1.65
C ILE A 377 -8.36 -8.03 -0.52
N VAL A 378 -7.08 -7.68 -0.63
CA VAL A 378 -6.35 -6.85 0.35
C VAL A 378 -7.02 -5.50 0.53
N ASN A 379 -7.35 -4.80 -0.55
CA ASN A 379 -7.96 -3.48 -0.49
C ASN A 379 -9.40 -3.54 0.03
N VAL A 380 -10.22 -4.48 -0.45
CA VAL A 380 -11.59 -4.67 0.04
C VAL A 380 -11.60 -5.01 1.53
N SER A 381 -10.70 -5.89 1.99
CA SER A 381 -10.56 -6.23 3.40
C SER A 381 -10.17 -5.02 4.27
N LEU A 382 -9.26 -4.19 3.78
CA LEU A 382 -8.88 -2.95 4.45
C LEU A 382 -10.06 -2.00 4.60
N VAL A 383 -10.80 -1.75 3.50
CA VAL A 383 -11.99 -0.89 3.51
C VAL A 383 -13.07 -1.47 4.43
N THR A 384 -13.24 -2.79 4.45
CA THR A 384 -14.16 -3.45 5.39
C THR A 384 -13.79 -3.13 6.83
N GLY A 385 -12.51 -3.26 7.21
CA GLY A 385 -12.05 -2.93 8.57
C GLY A 385 -12.28 -1.46 8.92
N VAL A 386 -11.95 -0.55 8.01
CA VAL A 386 -12.20 0.89 8.15
C VAL A 386 -13.69 1.17 8.39
N THR A 387 -14.56 0.56 7.58
CA THR A 387 -16.02 0.70 7.69
C THR A 387 -16.56 0.13 9.00
N VAL A 388 -16.08 -1.04 9.42
CA VAL A 388 -16.45 -1.67 10.70
C VAL A 388 -16.13 -0.72 11.86
N MET A 389 -14.92 -0.16 11.88
CA MET A 389 -14.54 0.80 12.94
C MET A 389 -15.40 2.06 12.90
N ALA A 390 -15.66 2.61 11.72
CA ALA A 390 -16.46 3.81 11.57
C ALA A 390 -17.92 3.66 12.05
N LEU A 391 -18.50 2.48 11.81
CA LEU A 391 -19.90 2.22 12.19
C LEU A 391 -20.06 1.81 13.66
N LEU A 392 -19.06 1.18 14.25
CA LEU A 392 -19.16 0.59 15.58
C LEU A 392 -18.41 1.38 16.67
N SER A 393 -17.59 2.37 16.27
CA SER A 393 -16.81 3.17 17.23
C SER A 393 -17.58 4.42 17.67
N PRO A 394 -17.50 4.81 18.94
CA PRO A 394 -17.83 6.17 19.34
C PRO A 394 -16.85 7.17 18.70
N VAL A 395 -17.25 8.44 18.63
CA VAL A 395 -16.43 9.52 18.07
C VAL A 395 -15.05 9.62 18.75
N SER A 396 -14.95 9.26 20.03
CA SER A 396 -13.68 9.23 20.76
C SER A 396 -12.65 8.22 20.25
N GLY A 397 -13.07 7.20 19.50
CA GLY A 397 -12.23 6.07 19.11
C GLY A 397 -12.02 5.01 20.21
N GLN A 398 -12.58 5.22 21.40
CA GLN A 398 -12.53 4.28 22.53
C GLN A 398 -13.53 3.14 22.32
N ALA A 399 -13.15 2.14 21.51
CA ALA A 399 -13.99 1.01 21.13
C ALA A 399 -13.36 -0.32 21.56
N PRO A 400 -13.19 -0.61 22.87
CA PRO A 400 -12.47 -1.80 23.33
C PRO A 400 -13.09 -3.10 22.82
N ALA A 401 -14.42 -3.19 22.72
CA ALA A 401 -15.09 -4.38 22.17
C ALA A 401 -14.72 -4.66 20.71
N VAL A 402 -14.59 -3.61 19.88
CA VAL A 402 -14.20 -3.73 18.47
C VAL A 402 -12.74 -4.20 18.37
N TYR A 403 -11.84 -3.63 19.19
CA TYR A 403 -10.45 -4.05 19.22
C TYR A 403 -10.31 -5.52 19.66
N VAL A 404 -11.02 -5.92 20.72
CA VAL A 404 -11.03 -7.32 21.20
C VAL A 404 -11.57 -8.26 20.10
N ALA A 405 -12.63 -7.88 19.39
CA ALA A 405 -13.16 -8.66 18.27
C ALA A 405 -12.10 -8.88 17.17
N MET A 406 -11.26 -7.89 16.89
CA MET A 406 -10.14 -8.04 15.95
C MET A 406 -9.05 -8.96 16.51
N GLY A 407 -8.78 -8.91 17.80
CA GLY A 407 -7.89 -9.88 18.45
C GLY A 407 -8.38 -11.31 18.30
N VAL A 408 -9.66 -11.55 18.57
CA VAL A 408 -10.29 -12.85 18.37
C VAL A 408 -10.24 -13.31 16.92
N LEU A 409 -10.51 -12.42 15.96
CA LEU A 409 -10.38 -12.70 14.52
C LEU A 409 -8.95 -13.16 14.18
N LEU A 410 -7.93 -12.46 14.64
CA LEU A 410 -6.54 -12.82 14.38
C LEU A 410 -6.15 -14.15 15.03
N LEU A 411 -6.61 -14.42 16.25
CA LEU A 411 -6.33 -15.67 16.96
C LEU A 411 -7.04 -16.87 16.31
N ILE A 412 -8.30 -16.73 15.93
CA ILE A 412 -9.04 -17.77 15.19
C ILE A 412 -8.36 -18.05 13.86
N THR A 413 -7.96 -17.00 13.14
CA THR A 413 -7.24 -17.12 11.86
C THR A 413 -5.90 -17.84 12.05
N ALA A 414 -5.13 -17.51 13.07
CA ALA A 414 -3.86 -18.16 13.36
C ALA A 414 -4.05 -19.65 13.72
N ALA A 415 -5.03 -19.96 14.55
CA ALA A 415 -5.36 -21.35 14.94
C ALA A 415 -5.80 -22.16 13.71
N TRP A 416 -6.72 -21.63 12.91
CA TRP A 416 -7.19 -22.27 11.68
C TRP A 416 -6.03 -22.49 10.69
N TYR A 417 -5.16 -21.49 10.51
CA TYR A 417 -4.07 -21.56 9.55
C TYR A 417 -3.00 -22.58 9.98
N SER A 418 -2.65 -22.63 11.24
CA SER A 418 -1.70 -23.61 11.79
C SER A 418 -2.25 -25.03 11.77
N TRP A 419 -3.54 -25.21 12.07
CA TRP A 419 -4.20 -26.52 12.02
C TRP A 419 -4.23 -27.09 10.60
N ARG A 420 -4.67 -26.29 9.63
CA ARG A 420 -4.72 -26.70 8.21
C ARG A 420 -3.33 -26.87 7.58
N GLY A 421 -2.31 -26.23 8.13
CA GLY A 421 -0.92 -26.38 7.69
C GLY A 421 -0.32 -27.73 8.11
N ARG A 422 -0.76 -28.32 9.25
CA ARG A 422 -0.26 -29.61 9.76
C ARG A 422 -0.88 -30.81 9.05
N THR A 423 -2.14 -30.73 8.62
CA THR A 423 -2.86 -31.85 8.00
C THR A 423 -2.34 -32.27 6.63
N HIS A 424 -1.48 -31.49 5.97
CA HIS A 424 -0.87 -31.85 4.68
C HIS A 424 0.56 -32.43 4.80
N ILE A 425 1.17 -32.38 5.97
CA ILE A 425 2.48 -33.04 6.19
C ILE A 425 2.28 -34.54 6.43
N SER A 426 1.11 -34.96 6.92
CA SER A 426 0.78 -36.37 7.18
C SER A 426 0.22 -37.14 5.98
N SER A 427 -0.07 -36.47 4.83
CA SER A 427 -0.53 -37.14 3.61
C SER A 427 0.58 -37.34 2.56
N ASP A 428 1.78 -36.79 2.79
CA ASP A 428 2.94 -36.92 1.91
C ASP A 428 4.01 -37.89 2.53
N LEU A 429 3.67 -38.61 3.63
CA LEU A 429 4.40 -39.74 4.23
C LEU A 429 3.62 -41.05 4.05
#